data_5b1229b2801ea3665bbd7f1812d7d2aa
#
_entry.id   5b1229b2801ea3665bbd7f1812d7d2aa
#
_cell.length_a   1.000
_cell.length_b   1.000
_cell.length_c   1.000
_cell.angle_alpha   90.00
_cell.angle_beta   90.00
_cell.angle_gamma   90.00
#
_symmetry.space_group_name_H-M   'P 1'
#
loop_
_entity.id
_entity.type
_entity.pdbx_description
1 polymer ?
#
loop_
_entity_poly.entity_id
_entity_poly.type
_entity_poly.pdbx_seq_one_letter_code
_entity_poly.pdbx_strand_id
1 'polypeptide(L)'
;MLELRNATVRFASPGGPQVLAVDGVSLTIEEGAFVVVIGTNGSGKSTLLGSVAGTVPLSAGEIHLAGHDITAWSQPARARLIGRVFQDPRAGTASSLTVLENIAVAACRGRPAGLRWATSRALRVEAAARLGRIVPGLEARLDQPIGSLSGGQRQIVTLVMATWHRPELLLLDEHTAALDPAAADRVVQATAALIRERRLTALMVTHSLAQAASLGDRLILIHRGRVELDVSGAAKRRLTPDDLAARFDRLRRADQLDDAAARTLAEAYV
;
A
#
# COMPACT_ATOMS: atom_id res chain seq x y z
N MET A 1 8.41 -11.34 -7.44
CA MET A 1 7.50 -10.95 -8.56
C MET A 1 6.06 -11.12 -8.11
N LEU A 2 5.19 -10.11 -8.33
CA LEU A 2 3.74 -10.17 -8.17
C LEU A 2 3.10 -10.20 -9.56
N GLU A 3 2.12 -11.10 -9.77
CA GLU A 3 1.36 -11.18 -11.01
C GLU A 3 -0.14 -11.24 -10.70
N LEU A 4 -0.90 -10.36 -11.35
CA LEU A 4 -2.36 -10.35 -11.37
C LEU A 4 -2.81 -10.79 -12.76
N ARG A 5 -3.74 -11.75 -12.83
CA ARG A 5 -4.31 -12.24 -14.07
C ARG A 5 -5.81 -12.04 -14.07
N ASN A 6 -6.29 -11.11 -14.89
CA ASN A 6 -7.71 -10.77 -15.03
C ASN A 6 -8.41 -10.55 -13.67
N ALA A 7 -7.71 -9.95 -12.70
CA ALA A 7 -8.20 -9.71 -11.36
C ALA A 7 -9.48 -8.85 -11.40
N THR A 8 -10.56 -9.38 -10.86
CA THR A 8 -11.88 -8.73 -10.87
C THR A 8 -12.48 -8.77 -9.48
N VAL A 9 -13.00 -7.62 -9.02
CA VAL A 9 -13.73 -7.50 -7.75
C VAL A 9 -15.05 -6.81 -7.97
N ARG A 10 -16.12 -7.48 -7.57
CA ARG A 10 -17.50 -6.98 -7.61
C ARG A 10 -18.06 -6.94 -6.20
N PHE A 11 -18.65 -5.82 -5.84
CA PHE A 11 -19.41 -5.69 -4.61
C PHE A 11 -20.91 -5.77 -4.94
N ALA A 12 -21.62 -6.68 -4.27
CA ALA A 12 -23.05 -6.72 -4.32
C ALA A 12 -23.64 -5.63 -3.42
N SER A 13 -24.54 -4.81 -3.94
CA SER A 13 -25.33 -3.90 -3.12
C SER A 13 -26.70 -4.53 -2.87
N PRO A 14 -27.18 -4.67 -1.61
CA PRO A 14 -28.51 -5.19 -1.35
C PRO A 14 -29.58 -4.31 -2.06
N GLY A 15 -30.23 -4.87 -3.07
CA GLY A 15 -31.27 -4.15 -3.85
C GLY A 15 -30.77 -3.11 -4.84
N GLY A 16 -29.46 -3.01 -5.08
CA GLY A 16 -28.85 -2.06 -6.02
C GLY A 16 -27.97 -2.72 -7.09
N PRO A 17 -27.47 -1.95 -8.06
CA PRO A 17 -26.55 -2.47 -9.07
C PRO A 17 -25.24 -2.94 -8.44
N GLN A 18 -24.64 -3.98 -9.03
CA GLN A 18 -23.30 -4.42 -8.64
C GLN A 18 -22.27 -3.34 -8.95
N VAL A 19 -21.40 -3.04 -7.98
CA VAL A 19 -20.28 -2.14 -8.18
C VAL A 19 -19.05 -2.95 -8.60
N LEU A 20 -18.57 -2.71 -9.81
CA LEU A 20 -17.34 -3.29 -10.34
C LEU A 20 -16.16 -2.42 -9.92
N ALA A 21 -15.51 -2.81 -8.81
CA ALA A 21 -14.45 -2.00 -8.22
C ALA A 21 -13.06 -2.27 -8.83
N VAL A 22 -12.82 -3.49 -9.33
CA VAL A 22 -11.64 -3.87 -10.12
C VAL A 22 -12.14 -4.69 -11.30
N ASP A 23 -11.75 -4.34 -12.50
CA ASP A 23 -12.30 -4.87 -13.74
C ASP A 23 -11.21 -5.45 -14.65
N GLY A 24 -10.97 -6.77 -14.51
CA GLY A 24 -10.08 -7.52 -15.38
C GLY A 24 -8.62 -7.05 -15.36
N VAL A 25 -8.13 -6.55 -14.22
CA VAL A 25 -6.77 -6.03 -14.13
C VAL A 25 -5.74 -7.14 -14.26
N SER A 26 -4.90 -7.02 -15.29
CA SER A 26 -3.71 -7.87 -15.49
C SER A 26 -2.47 -7.01 -15.34
N LEU A 27 -1.58 -7.39 -14.41
CA LEU A 27 -0.43 -6.58 -14.02
C LEU A 27 0.69 -7.47 -13.51
N THR A 28 1.90 -7.27 -13.99
CA THR A 28 3.12 -7.91 -13.47
C THR A 28 4.01 -6.87 -12.82
N ILE A 29 4.46 -7.14 -11.60
CA ILE A 29 5.44 -6.31 -10.87
C ILE A 29 6.67 -7.18 -10.64
N GLU A 30 7.77 -6.79 -11.24
CA GLU A 30 9.04 -7.50 -11.11
C GLU A 30 9.61 -7.39 -9.70
N GLU A 31 10.46 -8.36 -9.35
CA GLU A 31 11.16 -8.34 -8.06
C GLU A 31 12.06 -7.10 -7.96
N GLY A 32 12.01 -6.44 -6.82
CA GLY A 32 12.77 -5.21 -6.55
C GLY A 32 12.19 -3.95 -7.19
N ALA A 33 11.10 -4.04 -7.96
CA ALA A 33 10.46 -2.86 -8.54
C ALA A 33 9.68 -2.07 -7.48
N PHE A 34 9.79 -0.75 -7.53
CA PHE A 34 8.98 0.17 -6.75
C PHE A 34 7.91 0.80 -7.64
N VAL A 35 6.67 0.35 -7.50
CA VAL A 35 5.52 0.80 -8.29
C VAL A 35 4.66 1.74 -7.49
N VAL A 36 4.33 2.90 -8.08
CA VAL A 36 3.38 3.86 -7.51
C VAL A 36 2.05 3.76 -8.26
N VAL A 37 0.96 3.66 -7.50
CA VAL A 37 -0.41 3.60 -8.02
C VAL A 37 -1.14 4.87 -7.63
N ILE A 38 -1.73 5.53 -8.63
CA ILE A 38 -2.58 6.69 -8.47
C ILE A 38 -3.96 6.44 -9.11
N GLY A 39 -4.91 7.31 -8.84
CA GLY A 39 -6.25 7.26 -9.44
C GLY A 39 -7.22 8.11 -8.65
N THR A 40 -8.37 8.40 -9.23
CA THR A 40 -9.44 9.15 -8.57
C THR A 40 -9.99 8.41 -7.35
N ASN A 41 -10.72 9.11 -6.47
CA ASN A 41 -11.45 8.47 -5.38
C ASN A 41 -12.47 7.49 -5.96
N GLY A 42 -12.58 6.30 -5.34
CA GLY A 42 -13.46 5.25 -5.86
C GLY A 42 -12.95 4.50 -7.09
N SER A 43 -11.75 4.80 -7.61
CA SER A 43 -11.21 4.13 -8.81
C SER A 43 -10.78 2.66 -8.62
N GLY A 44 -10.84 2.11 -7.39
CA GLY A 44 -10.51 0.70 -7.10
C GLY A 44 -9.12 0.46 -6.51
N LYS A 45 -8.29 1.48 -6.26
CA LYS A 45 -6.92 1.34 -5.73
C LYS A 45 -6.84 0.55 -4.42
N SER A 46 -7.59 0.97 -3.41
CA SER A 46 -7.60 0.31 -2.09
C SER A 46 -8.22 -1.09 -2.17
N THR A 47 -9.17 -1.30 -3.09
CA THR A 47 -9.73 -2.61 -3.39
C THR A 47 -8.68 -3.52 -4.00
N LEU A 48 -7.90 -3.05 -4.97
CA LEU A 48 -6.80 -3.78 -5.58
C LEU A 48 -5.74 -4.15 -4.54
N LEU A 49 -5.29 -3.19 -3.71
CA LEU A 49 -4.37 -3.47 -2.60
C LEU A 49 -4.96 -4.48 -1.61
N GLY A 50 -6.23 -4.32 -1.25
CA GLY A 50 -6.95 -5.23 -0.38
C GLY A 50 -7.03 -6.65 -0.94
N SER A 51 -7.21 -6.79 -2.25
CA SER A 51 -7.22 -8.09 -2.91
C SER A 51 -5.84 -8.75 -2.87
N VAL A 52 -4.77 -8.01 -3.11
CA VAL A 52 -3.40 -8.51 -2.97
C VAL A 52 -3.10 -8.88 -1.52
N ALA A 53 -3.53 -8.07 -0.56
CA ALA A 53 -3.34 -8.34 0.87
C ALA A 53 -4.21 -9.48 1.43
N GLY A 54 -5.27 -9.90 0.69
CA GLY A 54 -6.22 -10.93 1.10
C GLY A 54 -7.33 -10.44 2.03
N THR A 55 -7.54 -9.13 2.14
CA THR A 55 -8.66 -8.53 2.88
C THR A 55 -9.92 -8.41 2.04
N VAL A 56 -9.79 -8.43 0.70
CA VAL A 56 -10.88 -8.40 -0.26
C VAL A 56 -10.70 -9.60 -1.19
N PRO A 57 -11.66 -10.55 -1.24
CA PRO A 57 -11.57 -11.69 -2.16
C PRO A 57 -11.76 -11.22 -3.60
N LEU A 58 -11.10 -11.89 -4.55
CA LEU A 58 -11.41 -11.73 -5.97
C LEU A 58 -12.77 -12.38 -6.28
N SER A 59 -13.52 -11.75 -7.20
CA SER A 59 -14.71 -12.36 -7.82
C SER A 59 -14.34 -13.25 -9.02
N ALA A 60 -13.21 -12.92 -9.70
CA ALA A 60 -12.62 -13.71 -10.78
C ALA A 60 -11.14 -13.33 -10.96
N GLY A 61 -10.38 -14.20 -11.62
CA GLY A 61 -8.97 -14.00 -11.87
C GLY A 61 -8.08 -14.61 -10.79
N GLU A 62 -6.77 -14.37 -10.88
CA GLU A 62 -5.75 -14.99 -10.05
C GLU A 62 -4.72 -13.97 -9.55
N ILE A 63 -4.10 -14.28 -8.41
CA ILE A 63 -2.98 -13.52 -7.83
C ILE A 63 -1.85 -14.47 -7.52
N HIS A 64 -0.69 -14.23 -8.15
CA HIS A 64 0.53 -15.00 -7.88
C HIS A 64 1.58 -14.09 -7.24
N LEU A 65 2.24 -14.57 -6.19
CA LEU A 65 3.34 -13.86 -5.52
C LEU A 65 4.50 -14.81 -5.23
N ALA A 66 5.71 -14.42 -5.64
CA ALA A 66 6.94 -15.20 -5.44
C ALA A 66 6.81 -16.67 -5.94
N GLY A 67 6.10 -16.87 -7.06
CA GLY A 67 5.87 -18.20 -7.67
C GLY A 67 4.73 -19.00 -7.06
N HIS A 68 4.04 -18.48 -6.04
CA HIS A 68 2.88 -19.14 -5.41
C HIS A 68 1.58 -18.51 -5.90
N ASP A 69 0.60 -19.35 -6.25
CA ASP A 69 -0.79 -18.90 -6.36
C ASP A 69 -1.33 -18.64 -4.95
N ILE A 70 -1.60 -17.37 -4.65
CA ILE A 70 -2.12 -16.94 -3.36
C ILE A 70 -3.60 -16.55 -3.41
N THR A 71 -4.28 -16.79 -4.53
CA THR A 71 -5.65 -16.35 -4.78
C THR A 71 -6.62 -16.76 -3.66
N ALA A 72 -6.54 -18.02 -3.23
CA ALA A 72 -7.38 -18.55 -2.17
C ALA A 72 -6.76 -18.44 -0.76
N TRP A 73 -5.56 -17.86 -0.63
CA TRP A 73 -4.92 -17.78 0.69
C TRP A 73 -5.61 -16.75 1.57
N SER A 74 -5.78 -17.12 2.85
CA SER A 74 -6.26 -16.19 3.87
C SER A 74 -5.26 -15.05 4.12
N GLN A 75 -5.75 -13.92 4.63
CA GLN A 75 -4.91 -12.78 5.00
C GLN A 75 -3.73 -13.16 5.94
N PRO A 76 -3.92 -13.99 7.01
CA PRO A 76 -2.80 -14.43 7.84
C PRO A 76 -1.75 -15.26 7.09
N ALA A 77 -2.15 -16.07 6.11
CA ALA A 77 -1.22 -16.83 5.29
C ALA A 77 -0.38 -15.89 4.40
N ARG A 78 -1.03 -14.92 3.73
CA ARG A 78 -0.35 -13.90 2.91
C ARG A 78 0.56 -12.99 3.73
N ALA A 79 0.23 -12.71 4.99
CA ALA A 79 1.05 -11.89 5.87
C ALA A 79 2.46 -12.45 6.11
N ARG A 80 2.73 -13.73 5.78
CA ARG A 80 4.08 -14.29 5.80
C ARG A 80 4.96 -13.74 4.68
N LEU A 81 4.36 -13.39 3.53
CA LEU A 81 5.05 -12.89 2.34
C LEU A 81 4.89 -11.38 2.18
N ILE A 82 3.80 -10.80 2.68
CA ILE A 82 3.42 -9.41 2.43
C ILE A 82 3.59 -8.59 3.71
N GLY A 83 4.41 -7.53 3.61
CA GLY A 83 4.41 -6.44 4.59
C GLY A 83 3.38 -5.39 4.20
N ARG A 84 2.61 -4.86 5.15
CA ARG A 84 1.64 -3.80 4.89
C ARG A 84 1.80 -2.63 5.85
N VAL A 85 1.81 -1.42 5.31
CA VAL A 85 1.73 -0.17 6.05
C VAL A 85 0.40 0.49 5.71
N PHE A 86 -0.40 0.78 6.72
CA PHE A 86 -1.76 1.31 6.58
C PHE A 86 -1.76 2.83 6.51
N GLN A 87 -2.84 3.40 6.01
CA GLN A 87 -3.10 4.83 6.00
C GLN A 87 -3.16 5.39 7.43
N ASP A 88 -3.93 4.75 8.33
CA ASP A 88 -3.92 5.06 9.76
C ASP A 88 -2.87 4.17 10.46
N PRO A 89 -1.80 4.76 11.04
CA PRO A 89 -0.79 4.00 11.75
C PRO A 89 -1.34 3.25 12.98
N ARG A 90 -2.53 3.59 13.47
CA ARG A 90 -3.20 2.88 14.57
C ARG A 90 -3.69 1.50 14.13
N ALA A 91 -4.08 1.35 12.87
CA ALA A 91 -4.57 0.07 12.33
C ALA A 91 -3.51 -1.04 12.35
N GLY A 92 -2.22 -0.68 12.33
CA GLY A 92 -1.09 -1.61 12.35
C GLY A 92 -0.41 -1.77 13.71
N THR A 93 -0.91 -1.14 14.79
CA THR A 93 -0.23 -1.08 16.09
C THR A 93 -1.20 -1.28 17.26
N ALA A 94 -0.70 -1.88 18.35
CA ALA A 94 -1.40 -1.97 19.62
C ALA A 94 -0.97 -0.77 20.49
N SER A 95 -1.84 0.25 20.61
CA SER A 95 -1.51 1.56 21.21
C SER A 95 -1.09 1.51 22.68
N SER A 96 -1.54 0.50 23.43
CA SER A 96 -1.20 0.27 24.85
C SER A 96 0.14 -0.45 25.03
N LEU A 97 0.61 -1.16 24.02
CA LEU A 97 1.90 -1.85 24.06
C LEU A 97 3.05 -0.87 23.79
N THR A 98 4.21 -1.18 24.32
CA THR A 98 5.45 -0.43 24.06
C THR A 98 5.87 -0.57 22.60
N VAL A 99 6.75 0.31 22.15
CA VAL A 99 7.37 0.22 20.81
C VAL A 99 8.04 -1.14 20.62
N LEU A 100 8.79 -1.61 21.63
CA LEU A 100 9.50 -2.89 21.58
C LEU A 100 8.51 -4.07 21.48
N GLU A 101 7.41 -4.05 22.24
CA GLU A 101 6.41 -5.11 22.20
C GLU A 101 5.68 -5.16 20.84
N ASN A 102 5.36 -4.02 20.25
CA ASN A 102 4.81 -3.95 18.89
C ASN A 102 5.79 -4.56 17.87
N ILE A 103 7.07 -4.22 17.96
CA ILE A 103 8.11 -4.82 17.11
C ILE A 103 8.25 -6.33 17.39
N ALA A 104 8.14 -6.77 18.63
CA ALA A 104 8.18 -8.19 18.98
C ALA A 104 7.05 -8.99 18.32
N VAL A 105 5.82 -8.43 18.29
CA VAL A 105 4.70 -9.04 17.58
C VAL A 105 5.02 -9.18 16.08
N ALA A 106 5.57 -8.13 15.47
CA ALA A 106 5.98 -8.19 14.05
C ALA A 106 7.12 -9.19 13.80
N ALA A 107 8.06 -9.32 14.75
CA ALA A 107 9.16 -10.27 14.68
C ALA A 107 8.71 -11.74 14.81
N CYS A 108 7.54 -11.99 15.40
CA CYS A 108 6.95 -13.33 15.48
C CYS A 108 6.18 -13.73 14.20
N ARG A 109 5.97 -12.81 13.26
CA ARG A 109 5.21 -13.06 12.04
C ARG A 109 5.77 -14.24 11.25
N GLY A 110 4.91 -15.20 10.91
CA GLY A 110 5.29 -16.40 10.14
C GLY A 110 5.99 -17.48 10.94
N ARG A 111 6.19 -17.29 12.26
CA ARG A 111 6.78 -18.30 13.15
C ARG A 111 5.71 -18.98 14.00
N PRO A 112 5.87 -20.26 14.36
CA PRO A 112 4.96 -20.91 15.28
C PRO A 112 5.02 -20.21 16.64
N ALA A 113 3.86 -20.06 17.29
CA ALA A 113 3.77 -19.55 18.65
C ALA A 113 4.49 -20.52 19.60
N GLY A 114 5.38 -20.02 20.44
CA GLY A 114 6.13 -20.79 21.42
C GLY A 114 6.23 -20.01 22.74
N LEU A 115 6.53 -20.71 23.82
CA LEU A 115 6.76 -20.17 25.18
C LEU A 115 8.14 -19.48 25.26
N ARG A 116 8.41 -18.50 24.41
CA ARG A 116 9.65 -17.72 24.44
C ARG A 116 9.33 -16.28 24.82
N TRP A 117 10.22 -15.65 25.59
CA TRP A 117 10.14 -14.22 25.85
C TRP A 117 10.14 -13.45 24.53
N ALA A 118 9.04 -12.73 24.25
CA ALA A 118 8.89 -11.98 23.01
C ALA A 118 9.91 -10.84 22.93
N THR A 119 10.27 -10.21 24.08
CA THR A 119 11.20 -9.08 24.16
C THR A 119 12.57 -9.53 24.67
N SER A 120 13.37 -10.12 23.81
CA SER A 120 14.75 -10.51 24.13
C SER A 120 15.73 -9.32 24.02
N ARG A 121 16.89 -9.41 24.69
CA ARG A 121 17.97 -8.41 24.56
C ARG A 121 18.43 -8.26 23.11
N ALA A 122 18.51 -9.35 22.36
CA ALA A 122 18.89 -9.33 20.94
C ALA A 122 17.86 -8.54 20.09
N LEU A 123 16.55 -8.79 20.32
CA LEU A 123 15.49 -8.04 19.66
C LEU A 123 15.58 -6.54 19.96
N ARG A 124 15.83 -6.17 21.22
CA ARG A 124 15.98 -4.77 21.65
C ARG A 124 17.13 -4.08 20.93
N VAL A 125 18.30 -4.71 20.88
CA VAL A 125 19.48 -4.15 20.20
C VAL A 125 19.20 -3.97 18.70
N GLU A 126 18.58 -4.96 18.07
CA GLU A 126 18.22 -4.88 16.65
C GLU A 126 17.14 -3.81 16.39
N ALA A 127 16.13 -3.71 17.24
CA ALA A 127 15.08 -2.69 17.14
C ALA A 127 15.67 -1.27 17.29
N ALA A 128 16.52 -1.06 18.29
CA ALA A 128 17.22 0.21 18.47
C ALA A 128 18.04 0.59 17.24
N ALA A 129 18.84 -0.34 16.72
CA ALA A 129 19.67 -0.10 15.54
C ALA A 129 18.85 0.26 14.29
N ARG A 130 17.72 -0.46 14.06
CA ARG A 130 16.85 -0.19 12.90
C ARG A 130 16.13 1.14 13.01
N LEU A 131 15.60 1.48 14.20
CA LEU A 131 14.88 2.74 14.42
C LEU A 131 15.82 3.94 14.38
N GLY A 132 16.96 3.88 15.11
CA GLY A 132 17.93 4.97 15.17
C GLY A 132 18.58 5.29 13.82
N ARG A 133 18.69 4.29 12.93
CA ARG A 133 19.16 4.49 11.55
C ARG A 133 18.19 5.31 10.71
N ILE A 134 16.87 5.18 10.93
CA ILE A 134 15.85 5.89 10.17
C ILE A 134 15.55 7.25 10.80
N VAL A 135 15.36 7.28 12.12
CA VAL A 135 15.06 8.50 12.87
C VAL A 135 15.90 8.49 14.16
N PRO A 136 17.02 9.25 14.20
CA PRO A 136 17.82 9.39 15.42
C PRO A 136 16.99 9.85 16.62
N GLY A 137 17.19 9.20 17.77
CA GLY A 137 16.43 9.45 19.00
C GLY A 137 15.19 8.56 19.18
N LEU A 138 14.70 7.90 18.14
CA LEU A 138 13.55 6.99 18.25
C LEU A 138 13.92 5.69 18.96
N GLU A 139 15.21 5.27 18.89
CA GLU A 139 15.78 4.13 19.60
C GLU A 139 15.69 4.25 21.12
N ALA A 140 15.67 5.47 21.65
CA ALA A 140 15.51 5.72 23.09
C ALA A 140 14.08 5.54 23.59
N ARG A 141 13.11 5.36 22.69
CA ARG A 141 11.68 5.28 23.01
C ARG A 141 11.12 3.86 23.01
N LEU A 142 11.96 2.84 22.99
CA LEU A 142 11.54 1.42 22.92
C LEU A 142 10.57 1.00 24.04
N ASP A 143 10.73 1.57 25.22
CA ASP A 143 9.90 1.24 26.40
C ASP A 143 8.67 2.15 26.56
N GLN A 144 8.50 3.12 25.68
CA GLN A 144 7.31 3.99 25.70
C GLN A 144 6.14 3.30 25.01
N PRO A 145 4.89 3.50 25.48
CA PRO A 145 3.70 3.08 24.73
C PRO A 145 3.72 3.69 23.33
N ILE A 146 3.49 2.88 22.30
CA ILE A 146 3.51 3.37 20.90
C ILE A 146 2.44 4.44 20.69
N GLY A 147 1.37 4.42 21.51
CA GLY A 147 0.33 5.43 21.53
C GLY A 147 0.80 6.85 21.85
N SER A 148 1.95 7.00 22.55
CA SER A 148 2.52 8.31 22.93
C SER A 148 3.41 8.93 21.84
N LEU A 149 3.71 8.19 20.77
CA LEU A 149 4.50 8.69 19.65
C LEU A 149 3.69 9.63 18.77
N SER A 150 4.38 10.60 18.12
CA SER A 150 3.77 11.39 17.04
C SER A 150 3.34 10.48 15.86
N GLY A 151 2.41 10.94 15.04
CA GLY A 151 1.93 10.20 13.87
C GLY A 151 3.07 9.74 12.97
N GLY A 152 4.01 10.64 12.65
CA GLY A 152 5.17 10.30 11.82
C GLY A 152 6.12 9.30 12.47
N GLN A 153 6.39 9.42 13.77
CA GLN A 153 7.22 8.45 14.50
C GLN A 153 6.55 7.07 14.53
N ARG A 154 5.24 7.03 14.80
CA ARG A 154 4.48 5.77 14.77
C ARG A 154 4.51 5.14 13.38
N GLN A 155 4.39 5.95 12.31
CA GLN A 155 4.46 5.46 10.94
C GLN A 155 5.83 4.85 10.60
N ILE A 156 6.92 5.44 11.10
CA ILE A 156 8.26 4.84 10.98
C ILE A 156 8.33 3.49 11.71
N VAL A 157 7.76 3.39 12.92
CA VAL A 157 7.71 2.10 13.63
C VAL A 157 6.91 1.08 12.83
N THR A 158 5.73 1.44 12.25
CA THR A 158 4.96 0.51 11.41
C THR A 158 5.74 0.08 10.16
N LEU A 159 6.52 0.98 9.55
CA LEU A 159 7.38 0.65 8.43
C LEU A 159 8.47 -0.35 8.83
N VAL A 160 9.12 -0.17 9.98
CA VAL A 160 10.11 -1.12 10.53
C VAL A 160 9.45 -2.47 10.82
N MET A 161 8.23 -2.47 11.41
CA MET A 161 7.46 -3.69 11.66
C MET A 161 7.08 -4.42 10.37
N ALA A 162 6.59 -3.73 9.35
CA ALA A 162 6.22 -4.30 8.07
C ALA A 162 7.41 -4.93 7.33
N THR A 163 8.60 -4.37 7.54
CA THR A 163 9.86 -4.79 6.92
C THR A 163 10.81 -5.52 7.88
N TRP A 164 10.34 -5.94 9.06
CA TRP A 164 11.17 -6.63 10.06
C TRP A 164 11.79 -7.91 9.48
N HIS A 165 10.95 -8.76 8.94
CA HIS A 165 11.38 -9.80 8.00
C HIS A 165 11.24 -9.22 6.61
N ARG A 166 12.23 -9.42 5.74
CA ARG A 166 12.18 -8.95 4.36
C ARG A 166 10.94 -9.56 3.69
N PRO A 167 9.91 -8.75 3.38
CA PRO A 167 8.74 -9.25 2.69
C PRO A 167 9.05 -9.46 1.20
N GLU A 168 8.32 -10.37 0.55
CA GLU A 168 8.32 -10.52 -0.90
C GLU A 168 7.63 -9.34 -1.59
N LEU A 169 6.67 -8.71 -0.88
CA LEU A 169 5.96 -7.53 -1.33
C LEU A 169 5.66 -6.59 -0.16
N LEU A 170 5.99 -5.31 -0.30
CA LEU A 170 5.60 -4.25 0.62
C LEU A 170 4.43 -3.46 0.04
N LEU A 171 3.29 -3.47 0.72
CA LEU A 171 2.12 -2.67 0.39
C LEU A 171 2.08 -1.40 1.24
N LEU A 172 1.98 -0.23 0.60
CA LEU A 172 1.93 1.08 1.22
C LEU A 172 0.62 1.75 0.79
N ASP A 173 -0.35 1.81 1.72
CA ASP A 173 -1.69 2.31 1.45
C ASP A 173 -1.81 3.74 2.00
N GLU A 174 -1.55 4.77 1.13
CA GLU A 174 -1.67 6.19 1.49
C GLU A 174 -1.03 6.56 2.84
N HIS A 175 0.04 5.89 3.17
CA HIS A 175 0.66 5.80 4.50
C HIS A 175 1.16 7.14 5.09
N THR A 176 0.97 8.24 4.38
CA THR A 176 1.35 9.59 4.84
C THR A 176 0.18 10.56 4.86
N ALA A 177 -1.02 10.13 4.45
CA ALA A 177 -2.17 11.03 4.28
C ALA A 177 -2.68 11.63 5.60
N ALA A 178 -2.48 10.95 6.72
CA ALA A 178 -2.92 11.39 8.06
C ALA A 178 -1.85 12.20 8.83
N LEU A 179 -0.73 12.55 8.18
CA LEU A 179 0.40 13.24 8.79
C LEU A 179 0.44 14.72 8.39
N ASP A 180 1.07 15.54 9.25
CA ASP A 180 1.45 16.89 8.86
C ASP A 180 2.48 16.86 7.71
N PRO A 181 2.57 17.91 6.87
CA PRO A 181 3.41 17.90 5.68
C PRO A 181 4.89 17.56 5.95
N ALA A 182 5.46 18.12 7.02
CA ALA A 182 6.88 17.88 7.35
C ALA A 182 7.13 16.45 7.84
N ALA A 183 6.19 15.84 8.58
CA ALA A 183 6.27 14.44 8.97
C ALA A 183 6.04 13.52 7.78
N ALA A 184 5.09 13.85 6.88
CA ALA A 184 4.83 13.11 5.67
C ALA A 184 6.09 13.01 4.78
N ASP A 185 6.77 14.13 4.55
CA ASP A 185 7.99 14.17 3.73
C ASP A 185 9.10 13.29 4.34
N ARG A 186 9.31 13.36 5.67
CA ARG A 186 10.29 12.51 6.35
C ARG A 186 9.96 11.01 6.21
N VAL A 187 8.70 10.64 6.39
CA VAL A 187 8.26 9.25 6.25
C VAL A 187 8.41 8.76 4.82
N VAL A 188 8.06 9.57 3.83
CA VAL A 188 8.22 9.25 2.40
C VAL A 188 9.68 9.01 2.05
N GLN A 189 10.57 9.93 2.47
CA GLN A 189 12.01 9.80 2.22
C GLN A 189 12.59 8.55 2.89
N ALA A 190 12.22 8.29 4.14
CA ALA A 190 12.63 7.09 4.88
C ALA A 190 12.14 5.82 4.19
N THR A 191 10.88 5.80 3.72
CA THR A 191 10.29 4.68 3.00
C THR A 191 11.02 4.42 1.69
N ALA A 192 11.25 5.46 0.87
CA ALA A 192 11.95 5.32 -0.41
C ALA A 192 13.42 4.89 -0.24
N ALA A 193 14.10 5.40 0.80
CA ALA A 193 15.45 4.98 1.13
C ALA A 193 15.51 3.50 1.53
N LEU A 194 14.59 3.06 2.39
CA LEU A 194 14.52 1.67 2.86
C LEU A 194 14.20 0.68 1.72
N ILE A 195 13.25 1.03 0.84
CA ILE A 195 12.90 0.22 -0.34
C ILE A 195 14.13 0.04 -1.22
N ARG A 196 14.84 1.14 -1.52
CA ARG A 196 16.01 1.14 -2.39
C ARG A 196 17.17 0.37 -1.78
N GLU A 197 17.48 0.63 -0.51
CA GLU A 197 18.58 -0.01 0.21
C GLU A 197 18.40 -1.53 0.28
N ARG A 198 17.19 -1.99 0.59
CA ARG A 198 16.88 -3.40 0.75
C ARG A 198 16.40 -4.08 -0.53
N ARG A 199 16.30 -3.32 -1.64
CA ARG A 199 15.76 -3.79 -2.93
C ARG A 199 14.42 -4.50 -2.73
N LEU A 200 13.49 -3.84 -2.02
CA LEU A 200 12.17 -4.41 -1.77
C LEU A 200 11.29 -4.24 -3.01
N THR A 201 10.50 -5.25 -3.33
CA THR A 201 9.35 -5.06 -4.22
C THR A 201 8.28 -4.29 -3.46
N ALA A 202 7.85 -3.15 -3.97
CA ALA A 202 6.89 -2.29 -3.27
C ALA A 202 5.78 -1.80 -4.20
N LEU A 203 4.56 -1.78 -3.68
CA LEU A 203 3.38 -1.20 -4.31
C LEU A 203 2.82 -0.12 -3.38
N MET A 204 2.92 1.13 -3.80
CA MET A 204 2.50 2.30 -3.03
C MET A 204 1.30 2.97 -3.68
N VAL A 205 0.23 3.14 -2.93
CA VAL A 205 -0.90 4.01 -3.31
C VAL A 205 -0.70 5.38 -2.71
N THR A 206 -0.91 6.41 -3.51
CA THR A 206 -0.88 7.82 -3.06
C THR A 206 -1.85 8.68 -3.87
N HIS A 207 -2.33 9.78 -3.28
CA HIS A 207 -3.04 10.84 -4.04
C HIS A 207 -2.12 12.03 -4.32
N SER A 208 -0.93 12.06 -3.81
CA SER A 208 0.01 13.14 -4.08
C SER A 208 0.64 12.96 -5.45
N LEU A 209 0.30 13.86 -6.38
CA LEU A 209 0.89 13.87 -7.72
C LEU A 209 2.39 14.12 -7.68
N ALA A 210 2.86 14.90 -6.70
CA ALA A 210 4.28 15.14 -6.47
C ALA A 210 5.02 13.85 -6.07
N GLN A 211 4.46 13.07 -5.14
CA GLN A 211 4.99 11.76 -4.79
C GLN A 211 4.94 10.79 -5.97
N ALA A 212 3.83 10.79 -6.71
CA ALA A 212 3.65 9.93 -7.87
C ALA A 212 4.65 10.25 -8.99
N ALA A 213 4.97 11.51 -9.21
CA ALA A 213 5.97 11.93 -10.20
C ALA A 213 7.41 11.60 -9.77
N SER A 214 7.74 11.78 -8.47
CA SER A 214 9.12 11.69 -7.97
C SER A 214 9.54 10.31 -7.47
N LEU A 215 8.59 9.47 -7.04
CA LEU A 215 8.87 8.16 -6.45
C LEU A 215 8.64 7.01 -7.43
N GLY A 216 9.31 5.89 -7.15
CA GLY A 216 9.14 4.63 -7.86
C GLY A 216 9.72 4.61 -9.27
N ASP A 217 9.87 3.40 -9.77
CA ASP A 217 10.42 3.09 -11.09
C ASP A 217 9.33 3.01 -12.17
N ARG A 218 8.08 2.81 -11.72
CA ARG A 218 6.88 2.64 -12.54
C ARG A 218 5.70 3.33 -11.89
N LEU A 219 4.83 3.91 -12.70
CA LEU A 219 3.59 4.54 -12.29
C LEU A 219 2.42 3.90 -13.02
N ILE A 220 1.41 3.55 -12.24
CA ILE A 220 0.14 3.00 -12.73
C ILE A 220 -0.97 3.96 -12.32
N LEU A 221 -1.80 4.35 -13.29
CA LEU A 221 -3.02 5.10 -13.02
C LEU A 221 -4.22 4.17 -13.19
N ILE A 222 -5.01 4.06 -12.12
CA ILE A 222 -6.25 3.28 -12.12
C ILE A 222 -7.45 4.24 -12.21
N HIS A 223 -8.36 3.93 -13.13
CA HIS A 223 -9.60 4.66 -13.32
C HIS A 223 -10.74 3.68 -13.57
N ARG A 224 -11.87 3.83 -12.85
CA ARG A 224 -13.06 2.96 -12.95
C ARG A 224 -12.70 1.46 -12.90
N GLY A 225 -11.78 1.08 -12.02
CA GLY A 225 -11.36 -0.31 -11.83
C GLY A 225 -10.38 -0.86 -12.87
N ARG A 226 -9.97 -0.07 -13.86
CA ARG A 226 -9.06 -0.47 -14.94
C ARG A 226 -7.74 0.27 -14.90
N VAL A 227 -6.71 -0.32 -15.50
CA VAL A 227 -5.42 0.35 -15.70
C VAL A 227 -5.55 1.28 -16.92
N GLU A 228 -5.48 2.57 -16.67
CA GLU A 228 -5.60 3.63 -17.68
C GLU A 228 -4.23 4.09 -18.20
N LEU A 229 -3.23 4.05 -17.35
CA LEU A 229 -1.86 4.38 -17.69
C LEU A 229 -0.90 3.44 -16.96
N ASP A 230 0.11 2.98 -17.66
CA ASP A 230 1.19 2.19 -17.13
C ASP A 230 2.51 2.65 -17.77
N VAL A 231 3.35 3.32 -16.99
CA VAL A 231 4.60 3.90 -17.50
C VAL A 231 5.76 3.59 -16.57
N SER A 232 6.92 3.29 -17.17
CA SER A 232 8.16 2.97 -16.48
C SER A 232 9.38 3.61 -17.15
N GLY A 233 10.54 3.47 -16.54
CA GLY A 233 11.82 3.87 -17.10
C GLY A 233 11.90 5.34 -17.49
N ALA A 234 12.35 5.65 -18.72
CA ALA A 234 12.53 7.01 -19.19
C ALA A 234 11.22 7.81 -19.28
N ALA A 235 10.12 7.16 -19.66
CA ALA A 235 8.79 7.80 -19.70
C ALA A 235 8.34 8.23 -18.31
N LYS A 236 8.51 7.36 -17.30
CA LYS A 236 8.16 7.69 -15.90
C LYS A 236 9.01 8.85 -15.36
N ARG A 237 10.32 8.87 -15.65
CA ARG A 237 11.23 9.93 -15.16
C ARG A 237 10.94 11.31 -15.74
N ARG A 238 10.24 11.40 -16.86
CA ARG A 238 9.84 12.67 -17.50
C ARG A 238 8.51 13.20 -17.03
N LEU A 239 7.71 12.39 -16.32
CA LEU A 239 6.41 12.81 -15.84
C LEU A 239 6.55 13.88 -14.76
N THR A 240 5.82 14.96 -14.93
CA THR A 240 5.66 16.02 -13.95
C THR A 240 4.32 15.91 -13.22
N PRO A 241 4.16 16.53 -12.05
CA PRO A 241 2.85 16.62 -11.39
C PRO A 241 1.79 17.26 -12.29
N ASP A 242 2.16 18.24 -13.12
CA ASP A 242 1.24 18.93 -14.04
C ASP A 242 0.75 18.02 -15.17
N ASP A 243 1.61 17.14 -15.71
CA ASP A 243 1.22 16.15 -16.70
C ASP A 243 0.17 15.19 -16.13
N LEU A 244 0.37 14.78 -14.88
CA LEU A 244 -0.56 13.92 -14.16
C LEU A 244 -1.88 14.65 -13.87
N ALA A 245 -1.83 15.92 -13.44
CA ALA A 245 -3.01 16.74 -13.20
C ALA A 245 -3.84 16.90 -14.50
N ALA A 246 -3.19 17.25 -15.61
CA ALA A 246 -3.85 17.37 -16.90
C ALA A 246 -4.51 16.06 -17.36
N ARG A 247 -3.92 14.90 -17.00
CA ARG A 247 -4.51 13.60 -17.30
C ARG A 247 -5.74 13.31 -16.44
N PHE A 248 -5.69 13.63 -15.14
CA PHE A 248 -6.87 13.53 -14.26
C PHE A 248 -8.01 14.41 -14.71
N ASP A 249 -7.73 15.63 -15.17
CA ASP A 249 -8.76 16.53 -15.67
C ASP A 249 -9.43 16.01 -16.96
N ARG A 250 -8.65 15.37 -17.83
CA ARG A 250 -9.21 14.71 -19.03
C ARG A 250 -10.14 13.55 -18.65
N LEU A 251 -9.74 12.70 -17.70
CA LEU A 251 -10.58 11.60 -17.24
C LEU A 251 -11.87 12.09 -16.59
N ARG A 252 -11.81 13.13 -15.73
CA ARG A 252 -12.99 13.72 -15.12
C ARG A 252 -13.97 14.30 -16.16
N ARG A 253 -13.45 14.97 -17.20
CA ARG A 253 -14.29 15.48 -18.29
C ARG A 253 -14.98 14.36 -19.08
N ALA A 254 -14.26 13.28 -19.35
CA ALA A 254 -14.83 12.10 -20.00
C ALA A 254 -15.96 11.50 -19.15
N ASP A 255 -15.74 11.34 -17.83
CA ASP A 255 -16.75 10.85 -16.88
C ASP A 255 -18.02 11.73 -16.90
N GLN A 256 -17.86 13.06 -16.88
CA GLN A 256 -19.00 14.00 -16.91
C GLN A 256 -19.81 13.89 -18.21
N LEU A 257 -19.14 13.67 -19.34
CA LEU A 257 -19.82 13.47 -20.64
C LEU A 257 -20.57 12.15 -20.67
N ASP A 258 -19.97 11.07 -20.16
CA ASP A 258 -20.62 9.75 -20.07
C ASP A 258 -21.87 9.81 -19.17
N ASP A 259 -21.76 10.44 -17.99
CA ASP A 259 -22.87 10.60 -17.05
C ASP A 259 -23.99 11.47 -17.61
N ALA A 260 -23.67 12.55 -18.37
CA ALA A 260 -24.64 13.38 -19.03
C ALA A 260 -25.39 12.64 -20.16
N ALA A 261 -24.63 11.88 -20.97
CA ALA A 261 -25.23 11.05 -22.03
C ALA A 261 -26.14 9.97 -21.44
N ALA A 262 -25.74 9.32 -20.35
CA ALA A 262 -26.57 8.33 -19.67
C ALA A 262 -27.87 8.91 -19.12
N ARG A 263 -27.86 10.14 -18.55
CA ARG A 263 -29.07 10.84 -18.08
C ARG A 263 -30.00 11.18 -19.23
N THR A 264 -29.45 11.74 -20.32
CA THR A 264 -30.27 12.09 -21.53
C THR A 264 -30.92 10.85 -22.10
N LEU A 265 -30.23 9.70 -22.16
CA LEU A 265 -30.84 8.47 -22.61
C LEU A 265 -31.90 7.96 -21.63
N ALA A 266 -31.68 8.01 -20.32
CA ALA A 266 -32.69 7.62 -19.33
C ALA A 266 -33.97 8.47 -19.43
N GLU A 267 -33.82 9.78 -19.65
CA GLU A 267 -34.97 10.70 -19.85
C GLU A 267 -35.70 10.48 -21.18
N ALA A 268 -35.01 9.97 -22.20
CA ALA A 268 -35.64 9.73 -23.52
C ALA A 268 -36.41 8.40 -23.60
N TYR A 269 -36.22 7.49 -22.64
CA TYR A 269 -36.86 6.17 -22.59
C TYR A 269 -37.88 6.01 -21.44
N VAL A 270 -38.22 7.10 -20.73
CA VAL A 270 -39.31 7.19 -19.75
C VAL A 270 -40.45 8.01 -20.36
#